data_a3126d24472b5866159b2f7c1b5ae4f0
#
_entry.id   a3126d24472b5866159b2f7c1b5ae4f0
#
_cell.length_a   1.000
_cell.length_b   1.000
_cell.length_c   1.000
_cell.angle_alpha   90.00
_cell.angle_beta   90.00
_cell.angle_gamma   90.00
#
_symmetry.space_group_name_H-M   'P 1'
#
loop_
_entity.id
_entity.type
_entity.pdbx_description
1 polymer ?
#
loop_
_entity_poly.entity_id
_entity_poly.type
_entity_poly.pdbx_seq_one_letter_code
_entity_poly.pdbx_strand_id
1 'polypeptide(L)'
;MDSKVKMRSEKRIKKEIKKLTVPVNIGSDHIRGSINAPITLVEYGDYECPYTGMAYSIIKQIMKQFGDNVYIVFRNFPLNDIHPHAQHAAEAAEAAAAQDKFWQMHDYLFEHQKALDDSHLFEYAQKVGLDIDRFKKEMSGHIYAPVINESLRNGIDSGVEGTPTFFVNGVYYEDSLDLDTFSNVLKKNNLTR
;
A
#
# COMPACT_ATOMS: atom_id res chain seq x y z
N MET A 1 27.60 -48.25 12.42
CA MET A 1 26.24 -47.76 12.44
C MET A 1 26.20 -46.52 13.30
N ASP A 2 25.94 -45.33 12.95
CA ASP A 2 25.82 -44.65 11.68
C ASP A 2 25.91 -43.16 11.98
N SER A 3 27.12 -42.59 11.86
CA SER A 3 27.34 -41.14 12.04
C SER A 3 26.91 -40.33 10.81
N LYS A 4 26.49 -41.01 9.74
CA LYS A 4 26.06 -40.39 8.47
C LYS A 4 24.56 -40.02 8.39
N VAL A 5 23.71 -40.49 9.30
CA VAL A 5 22.28 -40.23 9.30
C VAL A 5 21.93 -38.92 10.08
N LYS A 6 22.81 -38.49 11.01
CA LYS A 6 22.59 -37.31 11.83
C LYS A 6 22.87 -35.96 11.15
N MET A 7 23.57 -35.97 9.99
CA MET A 7 23.91 -34.74 9.24
C MET A 7 22.89 -34.32 8.15
N ARG A 8 21.79 -35.06 8.01
CA ARG A 8 20.80 -34.76 6.96
C ARG A 8 19.57 -33.96 7.43
N SER A 9 19.43 -33.66 8.72
CA SER A 9 18.21 -32.99 9.27
C SER A 9 18.39 -31.52 9.63
N GLU A 10 19.51 -30.87 9.37
CA GLU A 10 19.77 -29.48 9.79
C GLU A 10 19.97 -28.47 8.65
N LYS A 11 19.64 -28.82 7.41
CA LYS A 11 19.35 -27.77 6.41
C LYS A 11 17.91 -27.28 6.56
N ARG A 12 17.56 -26.70 7.71
CA ARG A 12 16.50 -25.69 7.78
C ARG A 12 16.92 -24.59 6.83
N ILE A 13 16.30 -24.57 5.65
CA ILE A 13 16.36 -23.41 4.75
C ILE A 13 15.93 -22.24 5.62
N LYS A 14 16.86 -21.40 6.02
CA LYS A 14 16.53 -20.11 6.64
C LYS A 14 15.77 -19.36 5.55
N LYS A 15 14.44 -19.32 5.65
CA LYS A 15 13.62 -18.50 4.76
C LYS A 15 14.15 -17.07 4.89
N GLU A 16 14.63 -16.52 3.81
CA GLU A 16 15.13 -15.15 3.79
C GLU A 16 13.96 -14.22 4.10
N ILE A 17 14.09 -13.43 5.15
CA ILE A 17 13.04 -12.50 5.57
C ILE A 17 13.08 -11.33 4.60
N LYS A 18 12.06 -11.23 3.74
CA LYS A 18 11.87 -10.08 2.85
C LYS A 18 11.67 -8.82 3.70
N LYS A 19 12.34 -7.74 3.34
CA LYS A 19 12.29 -6.45 4.06
C LYS A 19 12.05 -5.32 3.08
N LEU A 20 11.43 -4.27 3.59
CA LEU A 20 11.28 -3.02 2.88
C LEU A 20 12.66 -2.44 2.56
N THR A 21 12.97 -2.26 1.27
CA THR A 21 14.29 -1.74 0.81
C THR A 21 14.39 -0.23 0.95
N VAL A 22 13.27 0.47 0.72
CA VAL A 22 13.19 1.93 0.88
C VAL A 22 12.41 2.24 2.16
N PRO A 23 13.08 2.73 3.22
CA PRO A 23 12.42 3.11 4.47
C PRO A 23 11.32 4.14 4.24
N VAL A 24 10.38 4.22 5.19
CA VAL A 24 9.35 5.27 5.17
C VAL A 24 10.00 6.65 5.30
N ASN A 25 9.62 7.56 4.41
CA ASN A 25 10.04 8.96 4.42
C ASN A 25 8.81 9.85 4.64
N ILE A 26 8.76 10.51 5.80
CA ILE A 26 7.64 11.37 6.21
C ILE A 26 7.41 12.53 5.22
N GLY A 27 8.44 12.97 4.51
CA GLY A 27 8.35 14.10 3.57
C GLY A 27 7.82 13.75 2.19
N SER A 28 7.74 12.45 1.84
CA SER A 28 7.34 12.01 0.49
C SER A 28 6.33 10.87 0.47
N ASP A 29 6.21 10.08 1.54
CA ASP A 29 5.22 9.02 1.61
C ASP A 29 3.83 9.55 2.02
N HIS A 30 2.78 8.93 1.51
CA HIS A 30 1.40 9.21 1.93
C HIS A 30 1.11 8.49 3.24
N ILE A 31 1.02 9.25 4.33
CA ILE A 31 0.86 8.73 5.69
C ILE A 31 -0.51 9.10 6.24
N ARG A 32 -1.20 8.11 6.83
CA ARG A 32 -2.43 8.31 7.62
C ARG A 32 -2.22 7.75 9.02
N GLY A 33 -2.50 8.52 10.04
CA GLY A 33 -2.30 8.20 11.45
C GLY A 33 -1.16 9.01 12.08
N SER A 34 -0.82 8.69 13.33
CA SER A 34 0.24 9.38 14.06
C SER A 34 1.62 8.87 13.64
N ILE A 35 2.49 9.74 13.14
CA ILE A 35 3.88 9.40 12.78
C ILE A 35 4.72 8.90 13.97
N ASN A 36 4.24 9.12 15.20
CA ASN A 36 4.87 8.62 16.43
C ASN A 36 4.32 7.26 16.86
N ALA A 37 3.40 6.67 16.09
CA ALA A 37 2.85 5.36 16.40
C ALA A 37 3.94 4.28 16.40
N PRO A 38 3.88 3.32 17.34
CA PRO A 38 4.88 2.25 17.44
C PRO A 38 4.81 1.24 16.28
N ILE A 39 3.69 1.20 15.56
CA ILE A 39 3.49 0.29 14.43
C ILE A 39 3.44 1.08 13.13
N THR A 40 4.34 0.74 12.22
CA THR A 40 4.32 1.20 10.83
C THR A 40 3.74 0.11 9.95
N LEU A 41 2.74 0.44 9.18
CA LEU A 41 2.13 -0.45 8.19
C LEU A 41 2.32 0.14 6.80
N VAL A 42 3.18 -0.46 5.97
CA VAL A 42 3.34 -0.05 4.57
C VAL A 42 2.57 -0.99 3.69
N GLU A 43 1.68 -0.44 2.88
CA GLU A 43 0.90 -1.15 1.87
C GLU A 43 1.38 -0.76 0.47
N TYR A 44 1.76 -1.74 -0.34
CA TYR A 44 1.82 -1.60 -1.79
C TYR A 44 0.48 -2.05 -2.37
N GLY A 45 -0.23 -1.11 -2.98
CA GLY A 45 -1.61 -1.30 -3.41
C GLY A 45 -1.88 -0.82 -4.84
N ASP A 46 -2.94 -1.37 -5.40
CA ASP A 46 -3.48 -1.06 -6.72
C ASP A 46 -4.97 -0.74 -6.58
N TYR A 47 -5.38 0.43 -7.05
CA TYR A 47 -6.76 0.90 -6.91
C TYR A 47 -7.78 0.05 -7.66
N GLU A 48 -7.36 -0.66 -8.72
CA GLU A 48 -8.26 -1.53 -9.49
C GLU A 48 -8.23 -2.99 -9.01
N CYS A 49 -7.24 -3.38 -8.17
CA CYS A 49 -7.12 -4.73 -7.64
C CYS A 49 -8.22 -5.04 -6.62
N PRO A 50 -9.09 -6.07 -6.86
CA PRO A 50 -10.17 -6.39 -5.94
C PRO A 50 -9.68 -6.82 -4.56
N TYR A 51 -8.49 -7.45 -4.48
CA TYR A 51 -7.90 -7.85 -3.21
C TYR A 51 -7.41 -6.63 -2.40
N THR A 52 -6.88 -5.59 -3.07
CA THR A 52 -6.55 -4.32 -2.40
C THR A 52 -7.82 -3.63 -1.88
N GLY A 53 -8.92 -3.69 -2.64
CA GLY A 53 -10.22 -3.19 -2.18
C GLY A 53 -10.77 -3.94 -0.96
N MET A 54 -10.56 -5.24 -0.87
CA MET A 54 -10.87 -6.01 0.34
C MET A 54 -9.98 -5.58 1.51
N ALA A 55 -8.68 -5.42 1.26
CA ALA A 55 -7.71 -4.94 2.24
C ALA A 55 -8.07 -3.56 2.78
N TYR A 56 -8.48 -2.63 1.94
CA TYR A 56 -8.93 -1.28 2.33
C TYR A 56 -9.96 -1.33 3.47
N SER A 57 -10.96 -2.23 3.37
CA SER A 57 -11.97 -2.39 4.42
C SER A 57 -11.39 -2.92 5.73
N ILE A 58 -10.40 -3.80 5.67
CA ILE A 58 -9.71 -4.35 6.86
C ILE A 58 -8.84 -3.25 7.48
N ILE A 59 -8.10 -2.50 6.67
CA ILE A 59 -7.25 -1.42 7.14
C ILE A 59 -8.04 -0.32 7.84
N LYS A 60 -9.23 0.04 7.33
CA LYS A 60 -10.14 0.98 8.05
C LYS A 60 -10.49 0.47 9.45
N GLN A 61 -10.72 -0.84 9.61
CA GLN A 61 -11.01 -1.45 10.90
C GLN A 61 -9.77 -1.48 11.81
N ILE A 62 -8.60 -1.81 11.26
CA ILE A 62 -7.30 -1.77 11.97
C ILE A 62 -7.03 -0.35 12.48
N MET A 63 -7.14 0.68 11.63
CA MET A 63 -6.94 2.07 12.04
C MET A 63 -7.90 2.48 13.17
N LYS A 64 -9.16 2.04 13.09
CA LYS A 64 -10.14 2.29 14.15
C LYS A 64 -9.79 1.55 15.46
N GLN A 65 -9.31 0.32 15.37
CA GLN A 65 -9.02 -0.54 16.54
C GLN A 65 -7.74 -0.11 17.26
N PHE A 66 -6.70 0.28 16.52
CA PHE A 66 -5.38 0.59 17.07
C PHE A 66 -5.19 2.08 17.34
N GLY A 67 -5.98 2.98 16.70
CA GLY A 67 -5.91 4.43 16.91
C GLY A 67 -4.48 4.94 16.70
N ASP A 68 -3.97 5.66 17.70
CA ASP A 68 -2.64 6.27 17.66
C ASP A 68 -1.47 5.26 17.77
N ASN A 69 -1.75 3.96 17.84
CA ASN A 69 -0.71 2.93 17.91
C ASN A 69 -0.28 2.41 16.52
N VAL A 70 -0.94 2.83 15.45
CA VAL A 70 -0.58 2.45 14.09
C VAL A 70 -0.67 3.65 13.16
N TYR A 71 0.27 3.74 12.21
CA TYR A 71 0.07 4.56 11.02
C TYR A 71 0.28 3.72 9.77
N ILE A 72 -0.47 4.05 8.74
CA ILE A 72 -0.35 3.42 7.42
C ILE A 72 0.36 4.34 6.45
N VAL A 73 1.17 3.73 5.60
CA VAL A 73 1.77 4.31 4.40
C VAL A 73 1.21 3.59 3.20
N PHE A 74 0.64 4.31 2.25
CA PHE A 74 0.22 3.73 0.98
C PHE A 74 1.21 4.07 -0.11
N ARG A 75 1.63 3.06 -0.87
CA ARG A 75 2.53 3.16 -2.02
C ARG A 75 1.88 2.55 -3.24
N ASN A 76 1.82 3.31 -4.32
CA ASN A 76 1.23 2.86 -5.58
C ASN A 76 2.03 1.70 -6.19
N PHE A 77 1.33 0.63 -6.55
CA PHE A 77 1.87 -0.53 -7.26
C PHE A 77 0.88 -1.02 -8.33
N PRO A 78 0.63 -0.23 -9.39
CA PRO A 78 -0.35 -0.56 -10.41
C PRO A 78 0.09 -1.77 -11.23
N LEU A 79 -0.80 -2.75 -11.39
CA LEU A 79 -0.61 -3.98 -12.16
C LEU A 79 -1.14 -3.78 -13.60
N ASN A 80 -0.51 -2.91 -14.36
CA ASN A 80 -0.99 -2.42 -15.66
C ASN A 80 -1.27 -3.52 -16.70
N ASP A 81 -0.63 -4.70 -16.57
CA ASP A 81 -0.84 -5.83 -17.47
C ASP A 81 -2.23 -6.47 -17.32
N ILE A 82 -2.88 -6.31 -16.16
CA ILE A 82 -4.17 -6.94 -15.83
C ILE A 82 -5.23 -5.93 -15.38
N HIS A 83 -4.84 -4.72 -15.00
CA HIS A 83 -5.71 -3.66 -14.52
C HIS A 83 -5.55 -2.40 -15.37
N PRO A 84 -6.40 -2.20 -16.39
CA PRO A 84 -6.20 -1.16 -17.40
C PRO A 84 -6.33 0.28 -16.88
N HIS A 85 -7.02 0.49 -15.74
CA HIS A 85 -7.21 1.81 -15.14
C HIS A 85 -6.28 2.09 -13.96
N ALA A 86 -5.50 1.09 -13.51
CA ALA A 86 -4.70 1.19 -12.28
C ALA A 86 -3.70 2.34 -12.32
N GLN A 87 -3.01 2.55 -13.46
CA GLN A 87 -2.06 3.66 -13.64
C GLN A 87 -2.76 5.02 -13.51
N HIS A 88 -3.87 5.23 -14.20
CA HIS A 88 -4.58 6.51 -14.17
C HIS A 88 -5.21 6.78 -12.81
N ALA A 89 -5.73 5.74 -12.12
CA ALA A 89 -6.23 5.88 -10.76
C ALA A 89 -5.11 6.27 -9.77
N ALA A 90 -3.91 5.69 -9.92
CA ALA A 90 -2.74 6.08 -9.14
C ALA A 90 -2.32 7.53 -9.43
N GLU A 91 -2.29 7.94 -10.70
CA GLU A 91 -1.99 9.34 -11.10
C GLU A 91 -3.03 10.32 -10.54
N ALA A 92 -4.32 9.94 -10.51
CA ALA A 92 -5.38 10.75 -9.91
C ALA A 92 -5.19 10.95 -8.40
N ALA A 93 -4.72 9.90 -7.68
CA ALA A 93 -4.39 9.99 -6.26
C ALA A 93 -3.18 10.92 -6.02
N GLU A 94 -2.15 10.85 -6.86
CA GLU A 94 -0.97 11.73 -6.77
C GLU A 94 -1.33 13.19 -7.13
N ALA A 95 -2.19 13.42 -8.14
CA ALA A 95 -2.70 14.75 -8.46
C ALA A 95 -3.51 15.35 -7.31
N ALA A 96 -4.24 14.51 -6.58
CA ALA A 96 -4.92 14.93 -5.36
C ALA A 96 -3.93 15.20 -4.21
N ALA A 97 -2.84 14.42 -4.11
CA ALA A 97 -1.76 14.66 -3.15
C ALA A 97 -1.12 16.03 -3.33
N ALA A 98 -0.88 16.45 -4.57
CA ALA A 98 -0.35 17.78 -4.90
C ALA A 98 -1.30 18.94 -4.55
N GLN A 99 -2.51 18.61 -4.08
CA GLN A 99 -3.52 19.53 -3.59
C GLN A 99 -3.96 19.21 -2.14
N ASP A 100 -3.11 18.49 -1.38
CA ASP A 100 -3.33 18.08 0.02
C ASP A 100 -4.58 17.21 0.24
N LYS A 101 -4.98 16.45 -0.78
CA LYS A 101 -6.20 15.63 -0.78
C LYS A 101 -5.99 14.17 -1.18
N PHE A 102 -4.77 13.66 -0.98
CA PHE A 102 -4.45 12.26 -1.30
C PHE A 102 -5.46 11.29 -0.69
N TRP A 103 -5.68 11.38 0.62
CA TRP A 103 -6.50 10.40 1.33
C TRP A 103 -7.99 10.50 1.01
N GLN A 104 -8.48 11.68 0.64
CA GLN A 104 -9.85 11.85 0.17
C GLN A 104 -10.05 11.15 -1.18
N MET A 105 -9.10 11.33 -2.11
CA MET A 105 -9.13 10.64 -3.40
C MET A 105 -8.91 9.14 -3.23
N HIS A 106 -7.95 8.73 -2.40
CA HIS A 106 -7.68 7.33 -2.07
C HIS A 106 -8.94 6.59 -1.58
N ASP A 107 -9.64 7.18 -0.61
CA ASP A 107 -10.87 6.59 -0.09
C ASP A 107 -11.95 6.52 -1.18
N TYR A 108 -12.08 7.58 -1.97
CA TYR A 108 -13.08 7.66 -3.04
C TYR A 108 -12.84 6.60 -4.13
N LEU A 109 -11.59 6.40 -4.54
CA LEU A 109 -11.21 5.39 -5.53
C LEU A 109 -11.55 3.97 -5.06
N PHE A 110 -11.22 3.61 -3.82
CA PHE A 110 -11.56 2.29 -3.28
C PHE A 110 -13.05 2.09 -3.05
N GLU A 111 -13.78 3.13 -2.66
CA GLU A 111 -15.23 3.06 -2.49
C GLU A 111 -15.98 2.94 -3.83
N HIS A 112 -15.31 3.27 -4.95
CA HIS A 112 -15.86 3.25 -6.30
C HIS A 112 -15.02 2.41 -7.28
N GLN A 113 -14.36 1.35 -6.83
CA GLN A 113 -13.41 0.53 -7.59
C GLN A 113 -13.91 0.03 -8.97
N LYS A 114 -15.22 -0.04 -9.16
CA LYS A 114 -15.82 -0.53 -10.42
C LYS A 114 -15.94 0.54 -11.50
N ALA A 115 -15.53 1.77 -11.22
CA ALA A 115 -15.70 2.92 -12.09
C ALA A 115 -14.43 3.81 -11.99
N LEU A 116 -13.34 3.36 -12.63
CA LEU A 116 -12.01 4.00 -12.57
C LEU A 116 -11.55 4.53 -13.93
N ASP A 117 -12.43 4.59 -14.93
CA ASP A 117 -12.12 5.24 -16.18
C ASP A 117 -11.99 6.76 -16.01
N ASP A 118 -11.36 7.43 -16.98
CA ASP A 118 -11.00 8.84 -16.91
C ASP A 118 -12.19 9.75 -16.57
N SER A 119 -13.39 9.44 -17.09
CA SER A 119 -14.58 10.26 -16.85
C SER A 119 -14.98 10.23 -15.37
N HIS A 120 -14.91 9.07 -14.73
CA HIS A 120 -15.16 8.90 -13.32
C HIS A 120 -14.06 9.54 -12.46
N LEU A 121 -12.78 9.40 -12.86
CA LEU A 121 -11.68 10.07 -12.14
C LEU A 121 -11.86 11.59 -12.10
N PHE A 122 -12.35 12.20 -13.20
CA PHE A 122 -12.70 13.63 -13.22
C PHE A 122 -13.88 13.97 -12.30
N GLU A 123 -14.92 13.14 -12.27
CA GLU A 123 -16.02 13.31 -11.34
C GLU A 123 -15.52 13.26 -9.89
N TYR A 124 -14.65 12.28 -9.56
CA TYR A 124 -14.09 12.15 -8.23
C TYR A 124 -13.23 13.34 -7.82
N ALA A 125 -12.44 13.86 -8.75
CA ALA A 125 -11.66 15.08 -8.54
C ALA A 125 -12.56 16.27 -8.15
N GLN A 126 -13.72 16.43 -8.81
CA GLN A 126 -14.72 17.42 -8.45
C GLN A 126 -15.32 17.16 -7.06
N LYS A 127 -15.68 15.91 -6.76
CA LYS A 127 -16.31 15.53 -5.47
C LYS A 127 -15.38 15.77 -4.29
N VAL A 128 -14.08 15.48 -4.44
CA VAL A 128 -13.09 15.76 -3.39
C VAL A 128 -12.64 17.23 -3.38
N GLY A 129 -13.11 18.03 -4.35
CA GLY A 129 -12.91 19.48 -4.40
C GLY A 129 -11.52 19.90 -4.86
N LEU A 130 -10.96 19.23 -5.87
CA LEU A 130 -9.71 19.63 -6.51
C LEU A 130 -9.91 20.83 -7.44
N ASP A 131 -8.84 21.56 -7.73
CA ASP A 131 -8.73 22.44 -8.89
C ASP A 131 -8.78 21.56 -10.16
N ILE A 132 -9.88 21.64 -10.89
CA ILE A 132 -10.14 20.74 -12.01
C ILE A 132 -9.30 21.07 -13.22
N ASP A 133 -9.01 22.33 -13.46
CA ASP A 133 -8.19 22.72 -14.62
C ASP A 133 -6.73 22.26 -14.41
N ARG A 134 -6.24 22.41 -13.19
CA ARG A 134 -4.95 21.86 -12.78
C ARG A 134 -4.95 20.31 -12.89
N PHE A 135 -5.95 19.64 -12.33
CA PHE A 135 -6.07 18.18 -12.38
C PHE A 135 -6.06 17.66 -13.81
N LYS A 136 -6.89 18.25 -14.70
CA LYS A 136 -6.93 17.88 -16.13
C LYS A 136 -5.57 17.99 -16.81
N LYS A 137 -4.86 19.10 -16.59
CA LYS A 137 -3.56 19.35 -17.16
C LYS A 137 -2.53 18.33 -16.67
N GLU A 138 -2.55 18.01 -15.37
CA GLU A 138 -1.63 17.07 -14.74
C GLU A 138 -1.88 15.64 -15.23
N MET A 139 -3.15 15.21 -15.30
CA MET A 139 -3.54 13.89 -15.82
C MET A 139 -3.18 13.72 -17.30
N SER A 140 -3.53 14.69 -18.15
CA SER A 140 -3.22 14.62 -19.59
C SER A 140 -1.72 14.67 -19.89
N GLY A 141 -0.93 15.25 -19.02
CA GLY A 141 0.53 15.31 -19.12
C GLY A 141 1.25 14.13 -18.45
N HIS A 142 0.55 13.21 -17.82
CA HIS A 142 1.10 12.08 -17.04
C HIS A 142 2.21 12.51 -16.08
N ILE A 143 2.02 13.67 -15.40
CA ILE A 143 3.04 14.32 -14.59
C ILE A 143 3.50 13.43 -13.44
N TYR A 144 2.60 12.56 -12.93
CA TYR A 144 2.87 11.68 -11.79
C TYR A 144 3.35 10.27 -12.18
N ALA A 145 3.37 9.91 -13.46
CA ALA A 145 3.88 8.61 -13.89
C ALA A 145 5.31 8.30 -13.39
N PRO A 146 6.26 9.26 -13.35
CA PRO A 146 7.60 8.98 -12.81
C PRO A 146 7.61 8.56 -11.34
N VAL A 147 6.85 9.21 -10.46
CA VAL A 147 6.79 8.87 -9.02
C VAL A 147 6.12 7.52 -8.78
N ILE A 148 5.08 7.20 -9.57
CA ILE A 148 4.42 5.90 -9.52
C ILE A 148 5.37 4.79 -9.99
N ASN A 149 6.12 5.01 -11.06
CA ASN A 149 7.13 4.07 -11.55
C ASN A 149 8.29 3.88 -10.55
N GLU A 150 8.65 4.90 -9.79
CA GLU A 150 9.61 4.79 -8.70
C GLU A 150 9.04 3.93 -7.57
N SER A 151 7.80 4.17 -7.15
CA SER A 151 7.11 3.36 -6.15
C SER A 151 7.02 1.88 -6.56
N LEU A 152 6.68 1.62 -7.84
CA LEU A 152 6.64 0.27 -8.40
C LEU A 152 8.02 -0.41 -8.30
N ARG A 153 9.11 0.27 -8.72
CA ARG A 153 10.48 -0.29 -8.62
C ARG A 153 10.85 -0.59 -7.17
N ASN A 154 10.58 0.33 -6.25
CA ASN A 154 10.86 0.16 -4.83
C ASN A 154 10.10 -1.04 -4.24
N GLY A 155 8.88 -1.28 -4.70
CA GLY A 155 8.10 -2.46 -4.36
C GLY A 155 8.76 -3.75 -4.88
N ILE A 156 9.13 -3.79 -6.16
CA ILE A 156 9.81 -4.94 -6.77
C ILE A 156 11.11 -5.25 -6.02
N ASP A 157 11.94 -4.25 -5.72
CA ASP A 157 13.19 -4.39 -4.98
C ASP A 157 12.96 -4.89 -3.53
N SER A 158 11.79 -4.60 -2.97
CA SER A 158 11.34 -5.11 -1.66
C SER A 158 10.75 -6.52 -1.73
N GLY A 159 10.62 -7.10 -2.93
CA GLY A 159 10.06 -8.43 -3.16
C GLY A 159 8.52 -8.46 -3.24
N VAL A 160 7.90 -7.33 -3.60
CA VAL A 160 6.47 -7.27 -3.93
C VAL A 160 6.24 -7.96 -5.28
N GLU A 161 5.35 -8.94 -5.31
CA GLU A 161 5.00 -9.73 -6.49
C GLU A 161 3.53 -9.53 -6.93
N GLY A 162 2.76 -8.77 -6.13
CA GLY A 162 1.34 -8.49 -6.37
C GLY A 162 0.74 -7.62 -5.29
N THR A 163 -0.54 -7.30 -5.44
CA THR A 163 -1.26 -6.39 -4.55
C THR A 163 -2.50 -7.04 -3.92
N PRO A 164 -2.82 -6.73 -2.67
CA PRO A 164 -2.01 -5.90 -1.78
C PRO A 164 -0.81 -6.65 -1.22
N THR A 165 0.28 -5.95 -0.95
CA THR A 165 1.42 -6.47 -0.18
C THR A 165 1.69 -5.54 1.01
N PHE A 166 1.87 -6.13 2.20
CA PHE A 166 2.09 -5.40 3.44
C PHE A 166 3.47 -5.63 4.03
N PHE A 167 4.01 -4.58 4.67
CA PHE A 167 5.17 -4.64 5.54
C PHE A 167 4.81 -4.06 6.90
N VAL A 168 5.02 -4.84 7.96
CA VAL A 168 4.82 -4.40 9.35
C VAL A 168 6.18 -4.07 9.95
N ASN A 169 6.39 -2.82 10.36
CA ASN A 169 7.69 -2.35 10.87
C ASN A 169 8.86 -2.70 9.92
N GLY A 170 8.62 -2.59 8.61
CA GLY A 170 9.59 -2.88 7.56
C GLY A 170 9.83 -4.36 7.24
N VAL A 171 9.10 -5.28 7.86
CA VAL A 171 9.16 -6.73 7.61
C VAL A 171 7.94 -7.16 6.81
N TYR A 172 8.17 -7.94 5.74
CA TYR A 172 7.12 -8.48 4.89
C TYR A 172 6.11 -9.28 5.69
N TYR A 173 4.83 -9.00 5.51
CA TYR A 173 3.72 -9.71 6.13
C TYR A 173 3.30 -10.89 5.26
N GLU A 174 3.39 -12.12 5.80
CA GLU A 174 3.13 -13.35 5.06
C GLU A 174 1.84 -14.07 5.49
N ASP A 175 1.23 -13.64 6.59
CA ASP A 175 0.04 -14.30 7.14
C ASP A 175 -1.24 -13.90 6.37
N SER A 176 -2.35 -14.51 6.74
CA SER A 176 -3.66 -14.22 6.14
C SER A 176 -4.10 -12.78 6.37
N LEU A 177 -4.62 -12.14 5.33
CA LEU A 177 -5.18 -10.80 5.39
C LEU A 177 -6.66 -10.86 5.80
N ASP A 178 -6.91 -11.38 7.00
CA ASP A 178 -8.17 -11.24 7.72
C ASP A 178 -7.96 -10.39 8.98
N LEU A 179 -9.03 -9.79 9.48
CA LEU A 179 -8.95 -8.82 10.57
C LEU A 179 -8.32 -9.41 11.84
N ASP A 180 -8.68 -10.65 12.19
CA ASP A 180 -8.24 -11.27 13.44
C ASP A 180 -6.77 -11.63 13.39
N THR A 181 -6.33 -12.29 12.32
CA THR A 181 -4.93 -12.68 12.10
C THR A 181 -4.06 -11.44 12.04
N PHE A 182 -4.46 -10.44 11.24
CA PHE A 182 -3.71 -9.20 11.09
C PHE A 182 -3.61 -8.43 12.42
N SER A 183 -4.73 -8.27 13.15
CA SER A 183 -4.74 -7.63 14.46
C SER A 183 -3.82 -8.34 15.46
N ASN A 184 -3.78 -9.68 15.46
CA ASN A 184 -2.92 -10.45 16.36
C ASN A 184 -1.42 -10.23 16.06
N VAL A 185 -1.04 -10.15 14.78
CA VAL A 185 0.34 -9.83 14.38
C VAL A 185 0.72 -8.42 14.82
N LEU A 186 -0.16 -7.43 14.62
CA LEU A 186 0.10 -6.05 15.05
C LEU A 186 0.23 -5.93 16.57
N LYS A 187 -0.62 -6.61 17.35
CA LYS A 187 -0.51 -6.66 18.82
C LYS A 187 0.84 -7.20 19.29
N LYS A 188 1.33 -8.28 18.67
CA LYS A 188 2.65 -8.84 18.99
C LYS A 188 3.79 -7.84 18.69
N ASN A 189 3.69 -7.11 17.58
CA ASN A 189 4.69 -6.10 17.21
C ASN A 189 4.65 -4.85 18.11
N ASN A 190 3.53 -4.57 18.77
CA ASN A 190 3.43 -3.46 19.75
C ASN A 190 4.08 -3.80 21.10
N LEU A 191 4.16 -5.09 21.45
CA LEU A 191 4.70 -5.56 22.74
C LEU A 191 6.23 -5.77 22.75
N THR A 192 6.89 -5.67 21.59
CA THR A 192 8.33 -5.98 21.43
C THR A 192 9.24 -4.75 21.38
N ARG A 193 8.72 -3.58 21.79
CA ARG A 193 9.51 -2.34 21.93
C ARG A 193 9.59 -1.85 23.36
#